data_b47a79b9167e993740babe30ca790e33
#
_entry.id   b47a79b9167e993740babe30ca790e33
#
_cell.length_a   1.000
_cell.length_b   1.000
_cell.length_c   1.000
_cell.angle_alpha   90.00
_cell.angle_beta   90.00
_cell.angle_gamma   90.00
#
_symmetry.space_group_name_H-M   'P 1'
#
loop_
_entity.id
_entity.type
_entity.pdbx_description
1 polymer ?
#
loop_
_entity_poly.entity_id
_entity_poly.type
_entity_poly.pdbx_seq_one_letter_code
_entity_poly.pdbx_strand_id
1 'polypeptide(L)'
;KIKKVLLKSFINGALVSESNENVETFFKIKIEANNTKIFYFENSSLKFEQDFEFGTDIILRDISKITLLKKDTIKKILDQVSLNNQIPEDELVDKNFFINDNYRKIKKKLIYEIILARVIEISEIIVFKNVNLQYSTKSLKHIFLELNNEFKHQNLKEIFENTFFIKGF
;
A
#
# COMPACT_ATOMS: atom_id res chain seq x y z
N LYS A 1 27.90 -26.09 -13.17
CA LYS A 1 28.81 -25.26 -12.35
C LYS A 1 28.15 -23.94 -12.07
N ILE A 2 27.83 -23.64 -10.78
CA ILE A 2 27.25 -22.36 -10.36
C ILE A 2 28.34 -21.28 -10.55
N LYS A 3 28.03 -20.24 -11.33
CA LYS A 3 28.98 -19.14 -11.57
C LYS A 3 28.86 -18.02 -10.55
N LYS A 4 27.63 -17.74 -10.06
CA LYS A 4 27.36 -16.65 -9.10
C LYS A 4 26.06 -16.91 -8.36
N VAL A 5 25.99 -16.54 -7.09
CA VAL A 5 24.78 -16.53 -6.28
C VAL A 5 24.49 -15.07 -5.90
N LEU A 6 23.27 -14.61 -6.15
CA LEU A 6 22.81 -13.25 -5.82
C LEU A 6 21.59 -13.33 -4.93
N LEU A 7 21.46 -12.39 -4.00
CA LEU A 7 20.26 -12.24 -3.19
C LEU A 7 19.11 -11.77 -4.08
N LYS A 8 17.92 -12.35 -3.89
CA LYS A 8 16.70 -11.97 -4.64
C LYS A 8 16.36 -10.49 -4.46
N SER A 9 16.53 -9.98 -3.24
CA SER A 9 16.32 -8.56 -2.91
C SER A 9 17.18 -7.64 -3.74
N PHE A 10 18.47 -7.99 -3.91
CA PHE A 10 19.40 -7.23 -4.74
C PHE A 10 19.00 -7.24 -6.22
N ILE A 11 18.60 -8.40 -6.77
CA ILE A 11 18.13 -8.51 -8.16
C ILE A 11 16.90 -7.62 -8.38
N ASN A 12 15.96 -7.65 -7.46
CA ASN A 12 14.75 -6.82 -7.52
C ASN A 12 15.06 -5.31 -7.52
N GLY A 13 16.10 -4.89 -6.80
CA GLY A 13 16.56 -3.49 -6.81
C GLY A 13 17.27 -3.13 -8.11
N ALA A 14 18.14 -4.00 -8.60
CA ALA A 14 18.83 -3.80 -9.86
C ALA A 14 17.86 -3.61 -11.05
N LEU A 15 16.76 -4.39 -11.08
CA LEU A 15 15.72 -4.25 -12.09
C LEU A 15 15.01 -2.89 -12.02
N VAL A 16 14.82 -2.32 -10.81
CA VAL A 16 14.24 -0.97 -10.66
C VAL A 16 15.19 0.08 -11.21
N SER A 17 16.48 0.01 -10.88
CA SER A 17 17.50 0.95 -11.38
C SER A 17 17.67 0.85 -12.90
N GLU A 18 17.60 -0.36 -13.47
CA GLU A 18 17.69 -0.59 -14.92
C GLU A 18 16.49 -0.02 -15.67
N SER A 19 15.29 -0.14 -15.07
CA SER A 19 14.04 0.35 -15.67
C SER A 19 13.84 1.86 -15.53
N ASN A 20 14.58 2.52 -14.65
CA ASN A 20 14.43 3.95 -14.34
C ASN A 20 15.81 4.59 -14.41
N GLU A 21 16.17 5.15 -15.57
CA GLU A 21 17.45 5.78 -15.80
C GLU A 21 17.78 6.83 -14.72
N ASN A 22 18.99 6.74 -14.15
CA ASN A 22 19.52 7.64 -13.13
C ASN A 22 18.88 7.55 -11.72
N VAL A 23 18.08 6.53 -11.41
CA VAL A 23 17.58 6.32 -10.05
C VAL A 23 18.43 5.30 -9.31
N GLU A 24 19.38 5.79 -8.51
CA GLU A 24 20.33 4.96 -7.75
C GLU A 24 19.98 4.87 -6.26
N THR A 25 19.20 5.84 -5.74
CA THR A 25 18.80 5.92 -4.32
C THR A 25 17.29 5.97 -4.22
N PHE A 26 16.70 4.92 -3.61
CA PHE A 26 15.24 4.77 -3.54
C PHE A 26 14.80 3.78 -2.45
N PHE A 27 13.54 3.88 -2.06
CA PHE A 27 12.83 2.80 -1.39
C PHE A 27 12.04 1.96 -2.39
N LYS A 28 12.09 0.64 -2.21
CA LYS A 28 11.10 -0.27 -2.79
C LYS A 28 10.25 -0.82 -1.65
N ILE A 29 8.94 -0.60 -1.73
CA ILE A 29 7.96 -1.07 -0.75
C ILE A 29 7.07 -2.09 -1.43
N LYS A 30 7.02 -3.30 -0.89
CA LYS A 30 6.14 -4.37 -1.35
C LYS A 30 5.12 -4.66 -0.27
N ILE A 31 3.83 -4.42 -0.55
CA ILE A 31 2.72 -4.69 0.38
C ILE A 31 1.92 -5.87 -0.15
N GLU A 32 1.95 -6.97 0.58
CA GLU A 32 1.16 -8.17 0.33
C GLU A 32 -0.08 -8.20 1.25
N ALA A 33 -0.85 -9.29 1.23
CA ALA A 33 -2.03 -9.40 2.07
C ALA A 33 -1.69 -9.32 3.57
N ASN A 34 -0.71 -10.10 4.03
CA ASN A 34 -0.36 -10.24 5.44
C ASN A 34 1.09 -9.86 5.79
N ASN A 35 1.81 -9.33 4.82
CA ASN A 35 3.22 -9.00 4.99
C ASN A 35 3.56 -7.74 4.19
N THR A 36 4.44 -6.90 4.74
CA THR A 36 5.00 -5.75 4.06
C THR A 36 6.51 -5.81 4.15
N LYS A 37 7.19 -5.58 3.02
CA LYS A 37 8.66 -5.52 2.96
C LYS A 37 9.10 -4.15 2.47
N ILE A 38 10.10 -3.60 3.13
CA ILE A 38 10.78 -2.39 2.67
C ILE A 38 12.24 -2.69 2.37
N PHE A 39 12.71 -2.18 1.24
CA PHE A 39 14.10 -2.22 0.82
C PHE A 39 14.58 -0.81 0.59
N TYR A 40 15.74 -0.47 1.14
CA TYR A 40 16.43 0.78 0.88
C TYR A 40 17.68 0.54 0.06
N PHE A 41 17.74 1.21 -1.08
CA PHE A 41 18.91 1.23 -1.96
C PHE A 41 19.54 2.62 -1.94
N GLU A 42 20.85 2.66 -1.87
CA GLU A 42 21.65 3.87 -1.98
C GLU A 42 22.85 3.61 -2.88
N ASN A 43 23.03 4.46 -3.89
CA ASN A 43 24.04 4.28 -4.94
C ASN A 43 23.99 2.86 -5.53
N SER A 44 22.82 2.43 -5.94
CA SER A 44 22.52 1.11 -6.51
C SER A 44 22.88 -0.09 -5.61
N SER A 45 23.14 0.13 -4.32
CA SER A 45 23.47 -0.91 -3.35
C SER A 45 22.37 -1.08 -2.32
N LEU A 46 21.97 -2.32 -2.03
CA LEU A 46 21.03 -2.63 -0.96
C LEU A 46 21.69 -2.32 0.39
N LYS A 47 21.12 -1.38 1.13
CA LYS A 47 21.60 -0.95 2.46
C LYS A 47 20.78 -1.51 3.60
N PHE A 48 19.47 -1.70 3.36
CA PHE A 48 18.55 -2.08 4.42
C PHE A 48 17.38 -2.88 3.85
N GLU A 49 16.94 -3.88 4.59
CA GLU A 49 15.73 -4.67 4.34
C GLU A 49 15.02 -4.91 5.67
N GLN A 50 13.71 -4.74 5.71
CA GLN A 50 12.88 -5.01 6.87
C GLN A 50 11.55 -5.59 6.46
N ASP A 51 11.09 -6.58 7.22
CA ASP A 51 9.79 -7.22 7.09
C ASP A 51 8.86 -6.78 8.23
N PHE A 52 7.58 -6.64 7.90
CA PHE A 52 6.51 -6.36 8.84
C PHE A 52 5.40 -7.40 8.67
N GLU A 53 4.90 -7.93 9.79
CA GLU A 53 3.84 -8.96 9.82
C GLU A 53 2.44 -8.36 9.67
N PHE A 54 2.27 -7.41 8.75
CA PHE A 54 0.99 -6.82 8.36
C PHE A 54 1.02 -6.40 6.88
N GLY A 55 -0.16 -6.32 6.28
CA GLY A 55 -0.34 -5.91 4.90
C GLY A 55 -1.76 -5.40 4.64
N THR A 56 -2.27 -5.56 3.42
CA THR A 56 -3.59 -5.02 3.03
C THR A 56 -4.76 -5.67 3.75
N ASP A 57 -4.63 -6.88 4.29
CA ASP A 57 -5.68 -7.58 5.03
C ASP A 57 -6.11 -6.83 6.32
N ILE A 58 -5.24 -6.00 6.87
CA ILE A 58 -5.60 -5.18 8.03
C ILE A 58 -6.65 -4.13 7.66
N ILE A 59 -6.56 -3.56 6.44
CA ILE A 59 -7.54 -2.61 5.90
C ILE A 59 -8.91 -3.28 5.76
N LEU A 60 -8.94 -4.49 5.19
CA LEU A 60 -10.20 -5.26 5.05
C LEU A 60 -10.82 -5.57 6.41
N ARG A 61 -10.00 -5.92 7.41
CA ARG A 61 -10.47 -6.18 8.77
C ARG A 61 -11.07 -4.94 9.44
N ASP A 62 -10.48 -3.78 9.23
CA ASP A 62 -10.99 -2.53 9.80
C ASP A 62 -12.32 -2.13 9.15
N ILE A 63 -12.43 -2.20 7.82
CA ILE A 63 -13.69 -1.97 7.12
C ILE A 63 -14.75 -2.97 7.63
N SER A 64 -14.42 -4.26 7.73
CA SER A 64 -15.34 -5.29 8.23
C SER A 64 -15.81 -5.02 9.65
N LYS A 65 -14.91 -4.61 10.55
CA LYS A 65 -15.25 -4.30 11.95
C LYS A 65 -16.23 -3.12 12.09
N ILE A 66 -16.01 -2.07 11.28
CA ILE A 66 -16.81 -0.83 11.38
C ILE A 66 -18.14 -0.98 10.64
N THR A 67 -18.11 -1.60 9.44
CA THR A 67 -19.30 -1.70 8.59
C THR A 67 -20.08 -3.00 8.80
N LEU A 68 -19.49 -3.99 9.49
CA LEU A 68 -19.99 -5.36 9.66
C LEU A 68 -20.25 -6.10 8.33
N LEU A 69 -19.54 -5.69 7.27
CA LEU A 69 -19.57 -6.37 5.97
C LEU A 69 -18.63 -7.57 5.95
N LYS A 70 -18.98 -8.58 5.16
CA LYS A 70 -18.11 -9.71 4.87
C LYS A 70 -16.97 -9.29 3.95
N LYS A 71 -15.82 -9.95 4.06
CA LYS A 71 -14.63 -9.64 3.26
C LYS A 71 -14.89 -9.65 1.75
N ASP A 72 -15.71 -10.58 1.25
CA ASP A 72 -16.02 -10.68 -0.19
C ASP A 72 -16.83 -9.49 -0.69
N THR A 73 -17.77 -8.99 0.11
CA THR A 73 -18.52 -7.77 -0.18
C THR A 73 -17.59 -6.56 -0.21
N ILE A 74 -16.68 -6.45 0.77
CA ILE A 74 -15.70 -5.37 0.84
C ILE A 74 -14.77 -5.42 -0.38
N LYS A 75 -14.25 -6.58 -0.74
CA LYS A 75 -13.39 -6.75 -1.94
C LYS A 75 -14.09 -6.23 -3.20
N LYS A 76 -15.35 -6.62 -3.42
CA LYS A 76 -16.13 -6.13 -4.57
C LYS A 76 -16.33 -4.62 -4.57
N ILE A 77 -16.62 -4.04 -3.40
CA ILE A 77 -16.74 -2.58 -3.27
C ILE A 77 -15.42 -1.91 -3.65
N LEU A 78 -14.31 -2.39 -3.11
CA LEU A 78 -12.99 -1.85 -3.39
C LEU A 78 -12.59 -1.97 -4.86
N ASP A 79 -12.99 -3.04 -5.54
CA ASP A 79 -12.69 -3.29 -6.95
C ASP A 79 -13.49 -2.39 -7.91
N GLN A 80 -14.72 -2.05 -7.57
CA GLN A 80 -15.67 -1.47 -8.51
C GLN A 80 -16.13 -0.05 -8.16
N VAL A 81 -15.90 0.39 -6.92
CA VAL A 81 -16.30 1.71 -6.45
C VAL A 81 -15.10 2.63 -6.44
N SER A 82 -15.18 3.77 -7.14
CA SER A 82 -14.16 4.80 -7.03
C SER A 82 -14.18 5.41 -5.63
N LEU A 83 -13.05 5.33 -4.94
CA LEU A 83 -12.88 5.82 -3.58
C LEU A 83 -11.76 6.88 -3.56
N ASN A 84 -12.15 8.14 -3.48
CA ASN A 84 -11.24 9.28 -3.45
C ASN A 84 -11.75 10.39 -2.51
N ASN A 85 -11.00 11.47 -2.39
CA ASN A 85 -11.35 12.60 -1.52
C ASN A 85 -12.53 13.45 -2.02
N GLN A 86 -13.03 13.23 -3.24
CA GLN A 86 -14.12 13.99 -3.87
C GLN A 86 -15.49 13.31 -3.70
N ILE A 87 -15.56 12.20 -2.96
CA ILE A 87 -16.82 11.48 -2.72
C ILE A 87 -17.80 12.38 -1.97
N PRO A 88 -19.04 12.56 -2.46
CA PRO A 88 -20.08 13.28 -1.74
C PRO A 88 -20.37 12.68 -0.37
N GLU A 89 -20.66 13.56 0.61
CA GLU A 89 -20.89 13.17 2.01
C GLU A 89 -21.98 12.09 2.18
N ASP A 90 -23.03 12.15 1.35
CA ASP A 90 -24.21 11.29 1.52
C ASP A 90 -24.28 10.17 0.48
N GLU A 91 -23.23 9.99 -0.33
CA GLU A 91 -23.22 8.95 -1.34
C GLU A 91 -23.11 7.56 -0.69
N LEU A 92 -24.12 6.72 -0.96
CA LEU A 92 -24.22 5.37 -0.39
C LEU A 92 -23.63 4.32 -1.34
N VAL A 93 -23.14 3.23 -0.73
CA VAL A 93 -22.79 2.02 -1.47
C VAL A 93 -24.06 1.41 -2.07
N ASP A 94 -24.00 1.07 -3.36
CA ASP A 94 -25.12 0.50 -4.09
C ASP A 94 -25.54 -0.86 -3.50
N LYS A 95 -26.86 -1.13 -3.51
CA LYS A 95 -27.44 -2.39 -3.01
C LYS A 95 -26.88 -3.63 -3.72
N ASN A 96 -26.48 -3.51 -4.98
CA ASN A 96 -25.96 -4.60 -5.80
C ASN A 96 -24.66 -5.21 -5.25
N PHE A 97 -23.94 -4.50 -4.37
CA PHE A 97 -22.75 -5.04 -3.72
C PHE A 97 -23.06 -6.01 -2.57
N PHE A 98 -24.28 -5.96 -2.00
CA PHE A 98 -24.67 -6.73 -0.80
C PHE A 98 -25.21 -8.13 -1.13
N ILE A 99 -24.60 -8.87 -2.08
CA ILE A 99 -25.10 -10.18 -2.52
C ILE A 99 -25.10 -11.20 -1.37
N ASN A 100 -24.07 -11.17 -0.52
CA ASN A 100 -23.87 -12.10 0.58
C ASN A 100 -24.07 -11.46 1.96
N ASP A 101 -24.56 -10.22 2.00
CA ASP A 101 -24.79 -9.43 3.18
C ASP A 101 -26.19 -8.80 3.13
N ASN A 102 -26.79 -8.58 4.29
CA ASN A 102 -28.00 -7.77 4.37
C ASN A 102 -27.66 -6.32 4.00
N TYR A 103 -28.49 -5.71 3.17
CA TYR A 103 -28.31 -4.31 2.77
C TYR A 103 -28.30 -3.38 3.99
N ARG A 104 -27.34 -2.47 4.00
CA ARG A 104 -27.18 -1.40 5.01
C ARG A 104 -26.83 -0.10 4.30
N LYS A 105 -27.28 1.01 4.87
CA LYS A 105 -26.91 2.35 4.38
C LYS A 105 -25.49 2.69 4.82
N ILE A 106 -24.51 2.30 4.02
CA ILE A 106 -23.09 2.57 4.25
C ILE A 106 -22.66 3.68 3.30
N LYS A 107 -22.07 4.74 3.84
CA LYS A 107 -21.53 5.85 3.05
C LYS A 107 -20.21 5.42 2.42
N LYS A 108 -20.00 5.73 1.14
CA LYS A 108 -18.71 5.50 0.45
C LYS A 108 -17.58 6.26 1.12
N LYS A 109 -17.85 7.49 1.56
CA LYS A 109 -16.89 8.32 2.29
C LYS A 109 -16.38 7.67 3.56
N LEU A 110 -17.24 6.99 4.34
CA LEU A 110 -16.82 6.25 5.53
C LEU A 110 -15.78 5.16 5.18
N ILE A 111 -16.01 4.40 4.09
CA ILE A 111 -15.05 3.38 3.66
C ILE A 111 -13.72 4.03 3.25
N TYR A 112 -13.76 5.12 2.51
CA TYR A 112 -12.56 5.87 2.12
C TYR A 112 -11.77 6.37 3.35
N GLU A 113 -12.44 6.93 4.35
CA GLU A 113 -11.80 7.44 5.57
C GLU A 113 -11.13 6.33 6.39
N ILE A 114 -11.77 5.15 6.48
CA ILE A 114 -11.18 3.97 7.14
C ILE A 114 -9.90 3.55 6.42
N ILE A 115 -9.94 3.49 5.09
CA ILE A 115 -8.77 3.12 4.28
C ILE A 115 -7.65 4.15 4.47
N LEU A 116 -7.97 5.44 4.33
CA LEU A 116 -7.00 6.53 4.43
C LEU A 116 -6.30 6.53 5.79
N ALA A 117 -7.07 6.40 6.88
CA ALA A 117 -6.51 6.33 8.23
C ALA A 117 -5.52 5.17 8.39
N ARG A 118 -5.86 3.98 7.86
CA ARG A 118 -4.98 2.80 7.93
C ARG A 118 -3.77 2.93 7.01
N VAL A 119 -3.92 3.49 5.82
CA VAL A 119 -2.81 3.74 4.89
C VAL A 119 -1.81 4.73 5.50
N ILE A 120 -2.29 5.80 6.14
CA ILE A 120 -1.43 6.76 6.85
C ILE A 120 -0.64 6.04 7.95
N GLU A 121 -1.31 5.25 8.79
CA GLU A 121 -0.64 4.51 9.88
C GLU A 121 0.41 3.52 9.35
N ILE A 122 0.07 2.72 8.33
CA ILE A 122 1.02 1.80 7.68
C ILE A 122 2.23 2.58 7.17
N SER A 123 2.01 3.67 6.45
CA SER A 123 3.08 4.49 5.87
C SER A 123 3.98 5.11 6.94
N GLU A 124 3.39 5.53 8.07
CA GLU A 124 4.16 6.02 9.21
C GLU A 124 5.05 4.94 9.83
N ILE A 125 4.52 3.72 10.04
CA ILE A 125 5.27 2.62 10.64
C ILE A 125 6.41 2.18 9.73
N ILE A 126 6.14 2.01 8.42
CA ILE A 126 7.14 1.44 7.50
C ILE A 126 8.21 2.44 7.08
N VAL A 127 7.89 3.75 7.00
CA VAL A 127 8.83 4.79 6.51
C VAL A 127 9.00 5.93 7.50
N PHE A 128 7.96 6.73 7.75
CA PHE A 128 8.11 8.06 8.35
C PHE A 128 8.52 8.04 9.83
N LYS A 129 8.06 7.05 10.60
CA LYS A 129 8.40 6.83 12.00
C LYS A 129 9.32 5.62 12.21
N ASN A 130 9.84 5.03 11.12
CA ASN A 130 10.76 3.90 11.21
C ASN A 130 12.12 4.38 11.72
N VAL A 131 12.45 4.01 12.94
CA VAL A 131 13.70 4.41 13.61
C VAL A 131 14.94 3.94 12.86
N ASN A 132 14.86 2.83 12.13
CA ASN A 132 15.97 2.29 11.35
C ASN A 132 16.26 3.11 10.09
N LEU A 133 15.33 3.98 9.67
CA LEU A 133 15.40 4.76 8.43
C LEU A 133 15.60 6.26 8.67
N GLN A 134 15.71 6.72 9.93
CA GLN A 134 15.76 8.15 10.29
C GLN A 134 16.82 8.95 9.55
N TYR A 135 17.96 8.33 9.22
CA TYR A 135 19.04 8.98 8.49
C TYR A 135 18.87 8.90 6.96
N SER A 136 18.17 7.88 6.47
CA SER A 136 18.00 7.58 5.05
C SER A 136 16.89 8.41 4.41
N THR A 137 15.87 8.81 5.17
CA THR A 137 14.72 9.57 4.67
C THR A 137 15.06 10.99 4.20
N LYS A 138 16.13 11.59 4.71
CA LYS A 138 16.54 12.97 4.37
C LYS A 138 17.07 13.11 2.93
N SER A 139 17.62 12.06 2.37
CA SER A 139 18.19 12.03 1.00
C SER A 139 17.27 11.37 -0.04
N LEU A 140 16.12 10.91 0.39
CA LEU A 140 15.23 10.12 -0.43
C LEU A 140 14.37 11.00 -1.34
N LYS A 141 14.26 10.60 -2.62
CA LYS A 141 13.43 11.27 -3.64
C LYS A 141 12.46 10.32 -4.34
N HIS A 142 12.66 9.01 -4.20
CA HIS A 142 11.92 8.02 -4.99
C HIS A 142 11.43 6.86 -4.12
N ILE A 143 10.13 6.57 -4.22
CA ILE A 143 9.51 5.38 -3.64
C ILE A 143 8.86 4.58 -4.75
N PHE A 144 9.23 3.30 -4.88
CA PHE A 144 8.58 2.34 -5.77
C PHE A 144 7.64 1.44 -4.96
N LEU A 145 6.35 1.60 -5.21
CA LEU A 145 5.31 0.85 -4.51
C LEU A 145 4.82 -0.32 -5.36
N GLU A 146 4.91 -1.51 -4.80
CA GLU A 146 4.36 -2.75 -5.36
C GLU A 146 3.26 -3.27 -4.43
N LEU A 147 2.00 -3.28 -4.89
CA LEU A 147 0.89 -3.91 -4.19
C LEU A 147 0.64 -5.30 -4.77
N ASN A 148 0.25 -6.26 -3.93
CA ASN A 148 -0.04 -7.62 -4.37
C ASN A 148 -1.18 -7.63 -5.41
N ASN A 149 -1.01 -8.42 -6.47
CA ASN A 149 -1.95 -8.54 -7.60
C ASN A 149 -3.33 -9.10 -7.24
N GLU A 150 -3.50 -9.71 -6.05
CA GLU A 150 -4.82 -10.14 -5.58
C GLU A 150 -5.77 -8.96 -5.34
N PHE A 151 -5.21 -7.77 -5.12
CA PHE A 151 -5.93 -6.53 -5.00
C PHE A 151 -5.65 -5.69 -6.24
N LYS A 152 -6.42 -5.89 -7.31
CA LYS A 152 -6.43 -4.99 -8.48
C LYS A 152 -7.05 -3.62 -8.13
N HIS A 153 -6.94 -3.20 -6.88
CA HIS A 153 -7.57 -1.97 -6.41
C HIS A 153 -6.69 -0.78 -6.77
N GLN A 154 -6.92 -0.24 -7.94
CA GLN A 154 -6.34 1.03 -8.38
C GLN A 154 -6.50 2.10 -7.30
N ASN A 155 -7.67 2.17 -6.67
CA ASN A 155 -7.95 3.09 -5.57
C ASN A 155 -6.97 2.98 -4.41
N LEU A 156 -6.64 1.77 -3.96
CA LEU A 156 -5.74 1.57 -2.81
C LEU A 156 -4.32 2.03 -3.14
N LYS A 157 -3.85 1.74 -4.34
CA LYS A 157 -2.54 2.19 -4.82
C LYS A 157 -2.47 3.72 -4.85
N GLU A 158 -3.47 4.38 -5.42
CA GLU A 158 -3.55 5.84 -5.48
C GLU A 158 -3.57 6.49 -4.09
N ILE A 159 -4.27 5.89 -3.12
CA ILE A 159 -4.30 6.40 -1.74
C ILE A 159 -2.91 6.31 -1.10
N PHE A 160 -2.18 5.20 -1.30
CA PHE A 160 -0.79 5.08 -0.84
C PHE A 160 0.13 6.09 -1.51
N GLU A 161 0.08 6.20 -2.84
CA GLU A 161 0.90 7.14 -3.63
C GLU A 161 0.65 8.59 -3.18
N ASN A 162 -0.61 8.99 -3.05
CA ASN A 162 -0.98 10.31 -2.55
C ASN A 162 -0.49 10.54 -1.12
N THR A 163 -0.55 9.53 -0.25
CA THR A 163 -0.06 9.64 1.13
C THR A 163 1.44 9.89 1.17
N PHE A 164 2.21 9.17 0.35
CA PHE A 164 3.65 9.40 0.23
C PHE A 164 3.97 10.76 -0.39
N PHE A 165 3.26 11.16 -1.45
CA PHE A 165 3.44 12.45 -2.11
C PHE A 165 3.20 13.63 -1.16
N ILE A 166 2.14 13.63 -0.35
CA ILE A 166 1.84 14.69 0.64
C ILE A 166 2.96 14.80 1.69
N LYS A 167 3.64 13.69 2.01
CA LYS A 167 4.77 13.67 2.93
C LYS A 167 6.12 14.04 2.30
N GLY A 168 6.14 14.37 0.99
CA GLY A 168 7.31 14.92 0.30
C GLY A 168 8.16 13.88 -0.45
N PHE A 169 7.58 12.76 -0.88
CA PHE A 169 8.24 11.69 -1.65
C PHE A 169 7.63 11.51 -3.03
#